data_362ed5cd20b342447771d185314bbc9d
#
_entry.id   362ed5cd20b342447771d185314bbc9d
#
_cell.length_a   1.000
_cell.length_b   1.000
_cell.length_c   1.000
_cell.angle_alpha   90.00
_cell.angle_beta   90.00
_cell.angle_gamma   90.00
#
_symmetry.space_group_name_H-M   'P 1'
#
loop_
_entity.id
_entity.type
_entity.pdbx_description
1 polymer ?
#
loop_
_entity_poly.entity_id
_entity_poly.type
_entity_poly.pdbx_seq_one_letter_code
_entity_poly.pdbx_strand_id
1 'polypeptide(L)'
;MAEKQFKLTVQDNTNIEVKVNFTDVDSKGIIHIFHGMAEHMERYDKLAHALSKHGFDVIRHNHRGHGINIDESTRGHYDDMKRVIGDAFEVAQTVRGNVDKPYIIIGSVIARLFVETYPQYVDGLILSGTGMYPLWKGLPTVKVLQLITKIYGSEKRVEWVNQLVSNSFNKKIRPLRTQSDWISSNPTEVDNFIKDPYSGFNVSNQLLYQTAYYMLHTSQLKNIKVLNHAMPILLVSGYDDPLGDYGKGILKLANIYRKAGIKNVKVNLYHHKRHEVLFEKDHDKIWEDLFKWLNQFYKK
;
A
#
# COMPACT_ATOMS: atom_id res chain seq x y z
N MET A 1 10.16 -8.51 22.35
CA MET A 1 10.15 -8.59 20.88
C MET A 1 11.41 -7.97 20.37
N ALA A 2 12.19 -8.70 19.57
CA ALA A 2 13.40 -8.19 18.94
C ALA A 2 13.02 -7.41 17.69
N GLU A 3 13.72 -6.30 17.45
CA GLU A 3 13.64 -5.53 16.22
C GLU A 3 15.03 -5.48 15.58
N LYS A 4 15.08 -5.66 14.27
CA LYS A 4 16.32 -5.54 13.49
C LYS A 4 16.11 -4.53 12.38
N GLN A 5 17.01 -3.57 12.24
CA GLN A 5 17.05 -2.62 11.15
C GLN A 5 18.36 -2.74 10.40
N PHE A 6 18.31 -2.73 9.07
CA PHE A 6 19.50 -2.84 8.22
C PHE A 6 19.24 -2.23 6.85
N LYS A 7 20.31 -2.03 6.09
CA LYS A 7 20.24 -1.67 4.67
C LYS A 7 20.54 -2.91 3.84
N LEU A 8 19.67 -3.21 2.90
CA LEU A 8 19.87 -4.25 1.89
C LEU A 8 20.31 -3.57 0.59
N THR A 9 21.49 -3.96 0.09
CA THR A 9 21.93 -3.55 -1.25
C THR A 9 21.30 -4.51 -2.26
N VAL A 10 20.39 -3.99 -3.10
CA VAL A 10 19.70 -4.77 -4.13
C VAL A 10 20.51 -4.82 -5.44
N GLN A 11 20.05 -5.63 -6.41
CA GLN A 11 20.78 -5.99 -7.62
C GLN A 11 21.43 -4.82 -8.38
N ASP A 12 20.82 -3.62 -8.37
CA ASP A 12 21.37 -2.43 -9.05
C ASP A 12 22.18 -1.50 -8.14
N ASN A 13 22.67 -2.03 -7.00
CA ASN A 13 23.43 -1.32 -5.96
C ASN A 13 22.64 -0.23 -5.21
N THR A 14 21.31 -0.20 -5.33
CA THR A 14 20.47 0.66 -4.50
C THR A 14 20.37 0.10 -3.08
N ASN A 15 20.46 0.96 -2.08
CA ASN A 15 20.26 0.57 -0.68
C ASN A 15 18.82 0.75 -0.27
N ILE A 16 18.18 -0.33 0.13
CA ILE A 16 16.80 -0.37 0.66
C ILE A 16 16.86 -0.50 2.18
N GLU A 17 16.22 0.42 2.88
CA GLU A 17 16.10 0.34 4.34
C GLU A 17 15.03 -0.67 4.71
N VAL A 18 15.39 -1.60 5.58
CA VAL A 18 14.54 -2.71 6.01
C VAL A 18 14.46 -2.74 7.52
N LYS A 19 13.25 -2.96 8.04
CA LYS A 19 12.96 -3.12 9.46
C LYS A 19 12.15 -4.38 9.68
N VAL A 20 12.57 -5.21 10.62
CA VAL A 20 11.92 -6.47 10.93
C VAL A 20 11.61 -6.52 12.43
N ASN A 21 10.33 -6.73 12.77
CA ASN A 21 9.92 -7.03 14.13
C ASN A 21 9.69 -8.53 14.24
N PHE A 22 10.42 -9.19 15.13
CA PHE A 22 10.24 -10.61 15.41
C PHE A 22 9.23 -10.81 16.54
N THR A 23 8.37 -11.81 16.39
CA THR A 23 7.52 -12.24 17.50
C THR A 23 8.35 -12.97 18.57
N ASP A 24 7.89 -12.97 19.84
CA ASP A 24 8.54 -13.71 20.95
C ASP A 24 8.03 -15.15 21.09
N VAL A 25 7.12 -15.56 20.21
CA VAL A 25 6.55 -16.92 20.17
C VAL A 25 6.86 -17.57 18.84
N ASP A 26 6.53 -18.85 18.67
CA ASP A 26 6.61 -19.49 17.36
C ASP A 26 5.81 -18.70 16.34
N SER A 27 6.52 -18.18 15.35
CA SER A 27 5.93 -17.31 14.34
C SER A 27 4.88 -18.05 13.51
N LYS A 28 3.68 -17.49 13.45
CA LYS A 28 2.54 -17.99 12.67
C LYS A 28 2.71 -17.76 11.17
N GLY A 29 3.61 -16.86 10.80
CA GLY A 29 3.84 -16.43 9.42
C GLY A 29 4.59 -15.12 9.37
N ILE A 30 4.87 -14.67 8.17
CA ILE A 30 5.57 -13.41 7.89
C ILE A 30 4.59 -12.43 7.25
N ILE A 31 4.48 -11.24 7.81
CA ILE A 31 3.70 -10.14 7.22
C ILE A 31 4.66 -9.09 6.68
N HIS A 32 4.53 -8.77 5.39
CA HIS A 32 5.31 -7.71 4.76
C HIS A 32 4.42 -6.50 4.45
N ILE A 33 4.70 -5.37 5.06
CA ILE A 33 3.94 -4.14 4.90
C ILE A 33 4.62 -3.27 3.83
N PHE A 34 3.87 -2.93 2.80
CA PHE A 34 4.24 -2.00 1.74
C PHE A 34 3.54 -0.67 1.99
N HIS A 35 4.30 0.34 2.35
CA HIS A 35 3.76 1.68 2.58
C HIS A 35 3.20 2.32 1.30
N GLY A 36 2.46 3.41 1.43
CA GLY A 36 1.84 4.12 0.32
C GLY A 36 2.76 5.17 -0.34
N MET A 37 2.15 5.94 -1.25
CA MET A 37 2.82 7.04 -1.93
C MET A 37 3.03 8.22 -0.96
N ALA A 38 4.23 8.84 -1.01
CA ALA A 38 4.59 9.98 -0.19
C ALA A 38 4.45 9.73 1.32
N GLU A 39 4.89 8.57 1.77
CA GLU A 39 5.01 8.19 3.17
C GLU A 39 6.19 7.24 3.38
N HIS A 40 6.36 6.64 4.56
CA HIS A 40 7.51 5.81 4.88
C HIS A 40 7.15 4.68 5.87
N MET A 41 8.04 3.69 6.02
CA MET A 41 7.80 2.47 6.79
C MET A 41 7.60 2.71 8.29
N GLU A 42 8.18 3.78 8.87
CA GLU A 42 8.11 4.06 10.30
C GLU A 42 6.70 4.43 10.77
N ARG A 43 5.85 4.94 9.88
CA ARG A 43 4.43 5.19 10.19
C ARG A 43 3.69 3.92 10.62
N TYR A 44 4.17 2.77 10.21
CA TYR A 44 3.61 1.46 10.52
C TYR A 44 4.16 0.82 11.79
N ASP A 45 5.02 1.50 12.58
CA ASP A 45 5.66 0.95 13.79
C ASP A 45 4.64 0.38 14.78
N LYS A 46 3.57 1.12 15.08
CA LYS A 46 2.52 0.67 16.00
C LYS A 46 1.80 -0.58 15.50
N LEU A 47 1.43 -0.61 14.22
CA LEU A 47 0.77 -1.77 13.61
C LEU A 47 1.70 -2.97 13.58
N ALA A 48 2.97 -2.79 13.19
CA ALA A 48 3.95 -3.86 13.15
C ALA A 48 4.18 -4.48 14.53
N HIS A 49 4.26 -3.64 15.57
CA HIS A 49 4.36 -4.09 16.95
C HIS A 49 3.11 -4.89 17.39
N ALA A 50 1.91 -4.43 17.04
CA ALA A 50 0.67 -5.15 17.35
C ALA A 50 0.59 -6.51 16.63
N LEU A 51 0.98 -6.57 15.35
CA LEU A 51 1.04 -7.80 14.57
C LEU A 51 2.08 -8.77 15.14
N SER A 52 3.24 -8.27 15.57
CA SER A 52 4.30 -9.08 16.18
C SER A 52 3.83 -9.66 17.53
N LYS A 53 3.13 -8.88 18.37
CA LYS A 53 2.45 -9.39 19.56
C LYS A 53 1.40 -10.45 19.25
N HIS A 54 0.78 -10.38 18.07
CA HIS A 54 -0.21 -11.35 17.63
C HIS A 54 0.43 -12.65 17.09
N GLY A 55 1.76 -12.72 17.04
CA GLY A 55 2.53 -13.91 16.70
C GLY A 55 3.01 -13.96 15.24
N PHE A 56 3.17 -12.84 14.57
CA PHE A 56 3.74 -12.77 13.21
C PHE A 56 5.09 -12.06 13.23
N ASP A 57 6.03 -12.50 12.40
CA ASP A 57 7.19 -11.69 12.06
C ASP A 57 6.76 -10.63 11.04
N VAL A 58 7.19 -9.38 11.23
CA VAL A 58 6.73 -8.27 10.42
C VAL A 58 7.89 -7.59 9.71
N ILE A 59 7.88 -7.61 8.39
CA ILE A 59 8.83 -6.91 7.52
C ILE A 59 8.23 -5.58 7.10
N ARG A 60 9.02 -4.54 7.11
CA ARG A 60 8.75 -3.23 6.50
C ARG A 60 9.99 -2.76 5.79
N HIS A 61 9.84 -2.07 4.69
CA HIS A 61 10.97 -1.44 4.00
C HIS A 61 10.53 -0.12 3.38
N ASN A 62 11.46 0.79 3.20
CA ASN A 62 11.21 2.00 2.44
C ASN A 62 11.36 1.72 0.94
N HIS A 63 10.32 2.04 0.16
CA HIS A 63 10.40 2.00 -1.29
C HIS A 63 11.39 3.03 -1.82
N ARG A 64 11.95 2.82 -3.01
CA ARG A 64 12.80 3.80 -3.68
C ARG A 64 12.17 5.19 -3.65
N GLY A 65 12.97 6.22 -3.42
CA GLY A 65 12.50 7.59 -3.31
C GLY A 65 11.70 7.90 -2.05
N HIS A 66 11.65 6.99 -1.07
CA HIS A 66 10.91 7.17 0.18
C HIS A 66 11.79 6.82 1.40
N GLY A 67 11.38 7.34 2.56
CA GLY A 67 12.08 7.08 3.81
C GLY A 67 12.80 8.31 4.37
N ILE A 68 13.38 8.13 5.56
CA ILE A 68 14.00 9.20 6.34
C ILE A 68 15.39 9.56 5.79
N ASN A 69 16.14 8.55 5.36
CA ASN A 69 17.57 8.67 5.02
C ASN A 69 17.84 8.71 3.52
N ILE A 70 16.93 9.24 2.72
CA ILE A 70 17.13 9.40 1.28
C ILE A 70 17.54 10.83 0.94
N ASP A 71 18.21 10.99 -0.20
CA ASP A 71 18.55 12.30 -0.75
C ASP A 71 17.26 13.03 -1.20
N GLU A 72 17.16 14.33 -0.87
CA GLU A 72 16.01 15.16 -1.27
C GLU A 72 15.84 15.25 -2.79
N SER A 73 16.91 15.11 -3.57
CA SER A 73 16.84 15.10 -5.03
C SER A 73 16.07 13.88 -5.56
N THR A 74 16.14 12.75 -4.86
CA THR A 74 15.46 11.50 -5.23
C THR A 74 14.12 11.31 -4.54
N ARG A 75 13.82 12.10 -3.49
CA ARG A 75 12.56 11.97 -2.72
C ARG A 75 11.34 12.05 -3.62
N GLY A 76 10.43 11.07 -3.50
CA GLY A 76 9.19 11.01 -4.28
C GLY A 76 9.38 10.66 -5.75
N HIS A 77 10.50 10.00 -6.08
CA HIS A 77 10.75 9.55 -7.45
C HIS A 77 11.25 8.11 -7.51
N TYR A 78 10.78 7.39 -8.50
CA TYR A 78 11.38 6.16 -9.02
C TYR A 78 11.06 6.03 -10.51
N ASP A 79 11.98 5.45 -11.27
CA ASP A 79 11.85 5.30 -12.71
C ASP A 79 10.79 4.29 -13.12
N ASP A 80 10.75 3.13 -12.43
CA ASP A 80 9.86 2.03 -12.75
C ASP A 80 9.36 1.33 -11.49
N MET A 81 8.03 1.24 -11.36
CA MET A 81 7.39 0.50 -10.26
C MET A 81 7.76 -0.99 -10.27
N LYS A 82 8.14 -1.57 -11.41
CA LYS A 82 8.63 -2.95 -11.46
C LYS A 82 9.95 -3.14 -10.70
N ARG A 83 10.83 -2.13 -10.67
CA ARG A 83 12.03 -2.16 -9.83
C ARG A 83 11.67 -2.14 -8.35
N VAL A 84 10.69 -1.32 -7.96
CA VAL A 84 10.17 -1.31 -6.57
C VAL A 84 9.63 -2.70 -6.18
N ILE A 85 8.97 -3.40 -7.11
CA ILE A 85 8.51 -4.78 -6.90
C ILE A 85 9.70 -5.74 -6.77
N GLY A 86 10.73 -5.59 -7.59
CA GLY A 86 11.96 -6.37 -7.51
C GLY A 86 12.67 -6.20 -6.16
N ASP A 87 12.82 -4.96 -5.70
CA ASP A 87 13.39 -4.66 -4.38
C ASP A 87 12.61 -5.32 -3.25
N ALA A 88 11.29 -5.20 -3.28
CA ALA A 88 10.41 -5.81 -2.29
C ALA A 88 10.56 -7.35 -2.28
N PHE A 89 10.80 -7.95 -3.45
CA PHE A 89 11.04 -9.38 -3.57
C PHE A 89 12.41 -9.78 -3.01
N GLU A 90 13.47 -9.03 -3.29
CA GLU A 90 14.80 -9.26 -2.71
C GLU A 90 14.79 -9.11 -1.18
N VAL A 91 14.07 -8.10 -0.64
CA VAL A 91 13.83 -7.96 0.79
C VAL A 91 13.13 -9.18 1.37
N ALA A 92 12.05 -9.64 0.70
CA ALA A 92 11.30 -10.81 1.13
C ALA A 92 12.16 -12.07 1.14
N GLN A 93 12.95 -12.31 0.09
CA GLN A 93 13.87 -13.46 -0.01
C GLN A 93 14.94 -13.40 1.09
N THR A 94 15.53 -12.23 1.34
CA THR A 94 16.59 -12.05 2.34
C THR A 94 16.09 -12.33 3.76
N VAL A 95 14.87 -11.87 4.10
CA VAL A 95 14.33 -12.02 5.46
C VAL A 95 13.69 -13.38 5.65
N ARG A 96 12.92 -13.86 4.67
CA ARG A 96 12.25 -15.17 4.74
C ARG A 96 13.24 -16.33 4.71
N GLY A 97 14.32 -16.22 3.93
CA GLY A 97 15.24 -17.32 3.70
C GLY A 97 14.51 -18.58 3.22
N ASN A 98 14.87 -19.74 3.80
CA ASN A 98 14.24 -21.03 3.49
C ASN A 98 13.10 -21.41 4.45
N VAL A 99 12.52 -20.45 5.16
CA VAL A 99 11.46 -20.71 6.14
C VAL A 99 10.14 -20.99 5.42
N ASP A 100 9.59 -22.18 5.64
CA ASP A 100 8.27 -22.58 5.14
C ASP A 100 7.15 -22.09 6.09
N LYS A 101 6.90 -20.77 6.02
CA LYS A 101 5.82 -20.11 6.77
C LYS A 101 4.97 -19.28 5.82
N PRO A 102 3.67 -19.11 6.10
CA PRO A 102 2.80 -18.24 5.30
C PRO A 102 3.40 -16.84 5.15
N TYR A 103 3.44 -16.34 3.90
CA TYR A 103 3.88 -15.00 3.58
C TYR A 103 2.70 -14.15 3.12
N ILE A 104 2.40 -13.11 3.90
CA ILE A 104 1.22 -12.28 3.76
C ILE A 104 1.66 -10.84 3.48
N ILE A 105 1.02 -10.19 2.52
CA ILE A 105 1.32 -8.79 2.18
C ILE A 105 0.19 -7.87 2.64
N ILE A 106 0.56 -6.73 3.23
CA ILE A 106 -0.34 -5.61 3.49
C ILE A 106 0.11 -4.43 2.62
N GLY A 107 -0.79 -3.83 1.85
CA GLY A 107 -0.47 -2.64 1.07
C GLY A 107 -1.59 -2.24 0.11
N SER A 108 -1.22 -1.50 -0.94
CA SER A 108 -2.16 -0.97 -1.93
C SER A 108 -1.75 -1.39 -3.34
N VAL A 109 -1.51 -0.43 -4.25
CA VAL A 109 -1.24 -0.72 -5.67
C VAL A 109 0.06 -1.50 -5.87
N ILE A 110 1.11 -1.21 -5.08
CA ILE A 110 2.38 -1.94 -5.12
C ILE A 110 2.17 -3.40 -4.72
N ALA A 111 1.40 -3.66 -3.66
CA ALA A 111 1.05 -5.01 -3.22
C ALA A 111 0.29 -5.79 -4.30
N ARG A 112 -0.63 -5.13 -5.02
CA ARG A 112 -1.37 -5.74 -6.13
C ARG A 112 -0.46 -6.14 -7.28
N LEU A 113 0.49 -5.28 -7.65
CA LEU A 113 1.46 -5.58 -8.70
C LEU A 113 2.44 -6.67 -8.26
N PHE A 114 2.84 -6.68 -6.98
CA PHE A 114 3.71 -7.72 -6.43
C PHE A 114 3.07 -9.11 -6.56
N VAL A 115 1.81 -9.27 -6.14
CA VAL A 115 1.13 -10.57 -6.24
C VAL A 115 0.83 -10.98 -7.68
N GLU A 116 0.69 -10.03 -8.60
CA GLU A 116 0.59 -10.30 -10.05
C GLU A 116 1.92 -10.81 -10.61
N THR A 117 3.04 -10.26 -10.14
CA THR A 117 4.39 -10.62 -10.59
C THR A 117 4.88 -11.94 -9.99
N TYR A 118 4.55 -12.18 -8.72
CA TYR A 118 4.99 -13.35 -7.95
C TYR A 118 3.81 -14.13 -7.34
N PRO A 119 2.87 -14.65 -8.15
CA PRO A 119 1.58 -15.16 -7.66
C PRO A 119 1.70 -16.41 -6.78
N GLN A 120 2.79 -17.16 -6.90
CA GLN A 120 3.03 -18.38 -6.11
C GLN A 120 3.83 -18.12 -4.83
N TYR A 121 4.29 -16.89 -4.63
CA TYR A 121 5.13 -16.54 -3.49
C TYR A 121 4.32 -16.04 -2.29
N VAL A 122 3.05 -15.67 -2.50
CA VAL A 122 2.20 -15.00 -1.51
C VAL A 122 1.03 -15.89 -1.11
N ASP A 123 0.88 -16.10 0.19
CA ASP A 123 -0.17 -16.93 0.78
C ASP A 123 -1.41 -16.14 1.19
N GLY A 124 -1.30 -14.81 1.35
CA GLY A 124 -2.42 -13.94 1.69
C GLY A 124 -2.18 -12.48 1.33
N LEU A 125 -3.24 -11.78 0.95
CA LEU A 125 -3.19 -10.38 0.54
C LEU A 125 -4.19 -9.54 1.33
N ILE A 126 -3.70 -8.47 1.96
CA ILE A 126 -4.51 -7.47 2.65
C ILE A 126 -4.35 -6.16 1.90
N LEU A 127 -5.43 -5.67 1.33
CA LEU A 127 -5.47 -4.41 0.60
C LEU A 127 -6.09 -3.31 1.47
N SER A 128 -5.28 -2.34 1.86
CA SER A 128 -5.69 -1.15 2.59
C SER A 128 -5.38 0.10 1.76
N GLY A 129 -6.25 1.11 1.81
CA GLY A 129 -6.05 2.34 1.03
C GLY A 129 -5.91 2.07 -0.47
N THR A 130 -6.74 1.19 -1.01
CA THR A 130 -6.76 0.87 -2.45
C THR A 130 -8.04 1.33 -3.11
N GLY A 131 -8.06 1.33 -4.43
CA GLY A 131 -9.23 1.73 -5.18
C GLY A 131 -9.31 1.08 -6.55
N MET A 132 -10.44 1.32 -7.19
CA MET A 132 -10.67 0.93 -8.57
C MET A 132 -11.48 2.02 -9.28
N TYR A 133 -10.98 2.45 -10.42
CA TYR A 133 -11.73 3.31 -11.32
C TYR A 133 -12.13 2.54 -12.58
N PRO A 134 -13.34 2.78 -13.11
CA PRO A 134 -13.72 2.21 -14.39
C PRO A 134 -12.80 2.74 -15.50
N LEU A 135 -12.55 1.92 -16.53
CA LEU A 135 -11.62 2.22 -17.61
C LEU A 135 -11.89 3.59 -18.26
N TRP A 136 -13.16 3.95 -18.46
CA TRP A 136 -13.53 5.22 -19.09
C TRP A 136 -13.14 6.47 -18.28
N LYS A 137 -12.97 6.33 -16.93
CA LYS A 137 -12.44 7.40 -16.06
C LYS A 137 -10.91 7.31 -15.93
N GLY A 138 -10.39 6.11 -15.73
CA GLY A 138 -8.96 5.89 -15.46
C GLY A 138 -8.07 6.12 -16.68
N LEU A 139 -8.47 5.69 -17.87
CA LEU A 139 -7.67 5.85 -19.09
C LEU A 139 -7.37 7.32 -19.47
N PRO A 140 -8.34 8.25 -19.44
CA PRO A 140 -8.03 9.66 -19.66
C PRO A 140 -7.04 10.22 -18.65
N THR A 141 -7.20 9.89 -17.36
CA THR A 141 -6.28 10.32 -16.30
C THR A 141 -4.86 9.81 -16.56
N VAL A 142 -4.69 8.54 -16.89
CA VAL A 142 -3.39 7.93 -17.21
C VAL A 142 -2.76 8.62 -18.42
N LYS A 143 -3.53 8.89 -19.49
CA LYS A 143 -3.02 9.59 -20.68
C LYS A 143 -2.61 11.03 -20.40
N VAL A 144 -3.37 11.76 -19.59
CA VAL A 144 -3.02 13.13 -19.19
C VAL A 144 -1.73 13.12 -18.37
N LEU A 145 -1.59 12.24 -17.37
CA LEU A 145 -0.36 12.14 -16.58
C LEU A 145 0.83 11.71 -17.44
N GLN A 146 0.64 10.81 -18.40
CA GLN A 146 1.68 10.43 -19.34
C GLN A 146 2.13 11.63 -20.21
N LEU A 147 1.20 12.45 -20.67
CA LEU A 147 1.50 13.66 -21.44
C LEU A 147 2.26 14.68 -20.59
N ILE A 148 1.82 14.90 -19.33
CA ILE A 148 2.51 15.77 -18.36
C ILE A 148 3.94 15.28 -18.15
N THR A 149 4.14 13.97 -17.97
CA THR A 149 5.47 13.36 -17.81
C THR A 149 6.36 13.63 -19.03
N LYS A 150 5.82 13.56 -20.25
CA LYS A 150 6.56 13.85 -21.49
C LYS A 150 6.91 15.32 -21.64
N ILE A 151 6.01 16.25 -21.28
CA ILE A 151 6.19 17.69 -21.45
C ILE A 151 7.11 18.28 -20.37
N TYR A 152 6.87 17.94 -19.12
CA TYR A 152 7.57 18.55 -17.98
C TYR A 152 8.79 17.73 -17.49
N GLY A 153 8.94 16.49 -17.97
CA GLY A 153 9.97 15.54 -17.54
C GLY A 153 9.50 14.58 -16.43
N SER A 154 10.09 13.39 -16.42
CA SER A 154 9.73 12.28 -15.53
C SER A 154 9.99 12.59 -14.06
N GLU A 155 11.16 13.18 -13.76
CA GLU A 155 11.62 13.45 -12.40
C GLU A 155 10.99 14.71 -11.77
N LYS A 156 10.42 15.59 -12.60
CA LYS A 156 9.86 16.85 -12.11
C LYS A 156 8.68 16.61 -11.20
N ARG A 157 8.66 17.35 -10.09
CA ARG A 157 7.57 17.38 -9.10
C ARG A 157 6.75 18.63 -9.34
N VAL A 158 5.83 18.54 -10.29
CA VAL A 158 5.00 19.70 -10.70
C VAL A 158 3.92 19.92 -9.64
N GLU A 159 4.05 21.02 -8.91
CA GLU A 159 3.21 21.31 -7.73
C GLU A 159 1.73 21.36 -8.08
N TRP A 160 1.32 22.09 -9.12
CA TRP A 160 -0.10 22.19 -9.48
C TRP A 160 -0.71 20.83 -9.86
N VAL A 161 0.08 19.87 -10.38
CA VAL A 161 -0.39 18.50 -10.66
C VAL A 161 -0.67 17.74 -9.37
N ASN A 162 0.27 17.79 -8.43
CA ASN A 162 0.10 17.18 -7.10
C ASN A 162 -1.11 17.77 -6.36
N GLN A 163 -1.26 19.11 -6.39
CA GLN A 163 -2.43 19.80 -5.81
C GLN A 163 -3.74 19.40 -6.49
N LEU A 164 -3.76 19.24 -7.83
CA LEU A 164 -4.96 18.81 -8.55
C LEU A 164 -5.40 17.41 -8.12
N VAL A 165 -4.46 16.50 -7.92
CA VAL A 165 -4.73 15.13 -7.42
C VAL A 165 -5.35 15.20 -6.01
N SER A 166 -4.70 15.89 -5.07
CA SER A 166 -5.22 16.06 -3.69
C SER A 166 -6.59 16.72 -3.67
N ASN A 167 -6.78 17.80 -4.43
CA ASN A 167 -8.06 18.49 -4.55
C ASN A 167 -9.17 17.57 -5.08
N SER A 168 -8.82 16.65 -5.99
CA SER A 168 -9.79 15.71 -6.53
C SER A 168 -10.34 14.76 -5.46
N PHE A 169 -9.51 14.36 -4.50
CA PHE A 169 -9.92 13.51 -3.38
C PHE A 169 -10.72 14.29 -2.33
N ASN A 170 -10.45 15.58 -2.15
CA ASN A 170 -11.14 16.42 -1.17
C ASN A 170 -12.52 16.93 -1.61
N LYS A 171 -12.96 16.64 -2.83
CA LYS A 171 -14.19 17.25 -3.42
C LYS A 171 -15.44 17.12 -2.57
N LYS A 172 -15.61 16.01 -1.83
CA LYS A 172 -16.81 15.77 -1.01
C LYS A 172 -16.56 15.93 0.50
N ILE A 173 -15.36 16.31 0.90
CA ILE A 173 -15.02 16.47 2.33
C ILE A 173 -15.51 17.83 2.81
N ARG A 174 -16.33 17.83 3.86
CA ARG A 174 -16.88 19.05 4.46
C ARG A 174 -16.96 18.91 5.99
N PRO A 175 -16.50 19.92 6.78
CA PRO A 175 -15.67 21.03 6.32
C PRO A 175 -14.29 20.56 5.85
N LEU A 176 -13.70 21.22 4.87
CA LEU A 176 -12.31 20.99 4.44
C LEU A 176 -11.40 21.88 5.27
N ARG A 177 -10.46 21.28 6.00
CA ARG A 177 -9.51 21.95 6.88
C ARG A 177 -8.12 22.05 6.24
N THR A 178 -7.68 20.95 5.56
CA THR A 178 -6.36 20.86 4.94
C THR A 178 -6.44 20.10 3.61
N GLN A 179 -5.35 20.16 2.84
CA GLN A 179 -5.21 19.40 1.58
C GLN A 179 -5.10 17.87 1.80
N SER A 180 -4.80 17.45 3.04
CA SER A 180 -4.63 16.04 3.40
C SER A 180 -5.82 15.44 4.15
N ASP A 181 -6.94 16.18 4.29
CA ASP A 181 -8.11 15.70 5.03
C ASP A 181 -8.70 14.38 4.46
N TRP A 182 -8.46 14.10 3.17
CA TRP A 182 -8.92 12.88 2.54
C TRP A 182 -8.27 11.59 3.10
N ILE A 183 -7.11 11.70 3.77
CA ILE A 183 -6.38 10.54 4.28
C ILE A 183 -7.03 9.94 5.52
N SER A 184 -7.53 10.77 6.44
CA SER A 184 -8.14 10.28 7.69
C SER A 184 -9.30 11.14 8.14
N SER A 185 -10.26 10.53 8.84
CA SER A 185 -11.34 11.23 9.55
C SER A 185 -10.87 11.82 10.89
N ASN A 186 -9.71 11.39 11.37
CA ASN A 186 -9.09 11.88 12.60
C ASN A 186 -8.20 13.11 12.32
N PRO A 187 -8.60 14.33 12.79
CA PRO A 187 -7.79 15.52 12.55
C PRO A 187 -6.35 15.42 13.09
N THR A 188 -6.16 14.71 14.21
CA THR A 188 -4.82 14.50 14.80
C THR A 188 -3.90 13.72 13.88
N GLU A 189 -4.41 12.66 13.22
CA GLU A 189 -3.62 11.88 12.27
C GLU A 189 -3.30 12.68 10.99
N VAL A 190 -4.26 13.51 10.54
CA VAL A 190 -4.00 14.44 9.42
C VAL A 190 -2.91 15.45 9.80
N ASP A 191 -2.96 16.02 11.01
CA ASP A 191 -1.94 16.96 11.49
C ASP A 191 -0.57 16.28 11.67
N ASN A 192 -0.54 15.06 12.18
CA ASN A 192 0.70 14.25 12.28
C ASN A 192 1.31 14.01 10.90
N PHE A 193 0.49 13.63 9.92
CA PHE A 193 0.92 13.42 8.54
C PHE A 193 1.51 14.70 7.90
N ILE A 194 0.89 15.85 8.15
CA ILE A 194 1.36 17.14 7.61
C ILE A 194 2.64 17.62 8.31
N LYS A 195 2.77 17.35 9.61
CA LYS A 195 3.96 17.74 10.39
C LYS A 195 5.17 16.84 10.13
N ASP A 196 4.94 15.64 9.62
CA ASP A 196 6.00 14.71 9.29
C ASP A 196 6.71 15.15 8.00
N PRO A 197 8.01 15.53 8.07
CA PRO A 197 8.75 16.02 6.90
C PRO A 197 8.97 14.95 5.83
N TYR A 198 8.76 13.68 6.18
CA TYR A 198 8.94 12.51 5.31
C TYR A 198 7.62 11.99 4.76
N SER A 199 6.52 12.72 4.99
CA SER A 199 5.18 12.40 4.48
C SER A 199 4.56 13.59 3.74
N GLY A 200 3.62 13.33 2.82
CA GLY A 200 2.86 14.35 2.12
C GLY A 200 3.63 15.24 1.15
N PHE A 201 4.87 14.91 0.83
CA PHE A 201 5.69 15.66 -0.13
C PHE A 201 5.18 15.49 -1.57
N ASN A 202 5.51 16.46 -2.44
CA ASN A 202 5.20 16.38 -3.85
C ASN A 202 6.01 15.28 -4.52
N VAL A 203 5.33 14.39 -5.23
CA VAL A 203 5.96 13.29 -5.97
C VAL A 203 6.17 13.64 -7.43
N SER A 204 7.07 12.92 -8.08
CA SER A 204 7.40 13.13 -9.49
C SER A 204 6.24 12.81 -10.43
N ASN A 205 6.25 13.41 -11.62
CA ASN A 205 5.28 13.12 -12.66
C ASN A 205 5.27 11.64 -13.01
N GLN A 206 6.44 11.00 -13.04
CA GLN A 206 6.59 9.56 -13.31
C GLN A 206 5.89 8.71 -12.23
N LEU A 207 6.08 9.04 -10.96
CA LEU A 207 5.46 8.31 -9.86
C LEU A 207 3.94 8.43 -9.92
N LEU A 208 3.40 9.64 -10.15
CA LEU A 208 1.95 9.86 -10.34
C LEU A 208 1.40 9.03 -11.51
N TYR A 209 2.09 9.12 -12.66
CA TYR A 209 1.71 8.37 -13.85
C TYR A 209 1.67 6.87 -13.61
N GLN A 210 2.75 6.31 -13.04
CA GLN A 210 2.84 4.86 -12.80
C GLN A 210 1.82 4.38 -11.77
N THR A 211 1.59 5.15 -10.71
CA THR A 211 0.58 4.82 -9.70
C THR A 211 -0.81 4.73 -10.33
N ALA A 212 -1.19 5.73 -11.14
CA ALA A 212 -2.46 5.70 -11.86
C ALA A 212 -2.55 4.56 -12.89
N TYR A 213 -1.46 4.32 -13.62
CA TYR A 213 -1.38 3.25 -14.63
C TYR A 213 -1.54 1.87 -13.96
N TYR A 214 -0.76 1.57 -12.91
CA TYR A 214 -0.80 0.26 -12.27
C TYR A 214 -2.06 0.06 -11.43
N MET A 215 -2.66 1.11 -10.88
CA MET A 215 -3.98 1.00 -10.28
C MET A 215 -5.03 0.53 -11.30
N LEU A 216 -4.97 1.05 -12.52
CA LEU A 216 -5.85 0.63 -13.60
C LEU A 216 -5.50 -0.77 -14.13
N HIS A 217 -4.20 -1.06 -14.33
CA HIS A 217 -3.68 -2.33 -14.83
C HIS A 217 -4.06 -3.50 -13.91
N THR A 218 -3.76 -3.40 -12.63
CA THR A 218 -4.03 -4.44 -11.62
C THR A 218 -5.52 -4.57 -11.25
N SER A 219 -6.39 -3.73 -11.81
CA SER A 219 -7.85 -3.86 -11.72
C SER A 219 -8.48 -4.63 -12.88
N GLN A 220 -7.69 -5.00 -13.90
CA GLN A 220 -8.22 -5.70 -15.07
C GLN A 220 -8.34 -7.19 -14.81
N LEU A 221 -9.48 -7.76 -15.19
CA LEU A 221 -9.76 -9.19 -14.99
C LEU A 221 -8.66 -10.11 -15.54
N LYS A 222 -8.10 -9.78 -16.71
CA LYS A 222 -7.04 -10.57 -17.36
C LYS A 222 -5.77 -10.67 -16.49
N ASN A 223 -5.42 -9.59 -15.78
CA ASN A 223 -4.24 -9.51 -14.93
C ASN A 223 -4.48 -10.17 -13.56
N ILE A 224 -5.71 -10.12 -13.06
CA ILE A 224 -6.10 -10.78 -11.82
C ILE A 224 -6.19 -12.32 -11.97
N LYS A 225 -6.50 -12.82 -13.17
CA LYS A 225 -6.59 -14.27 -13.43
C LYS A 225 -5.28 -15.03 -13.23
N VAL A 226 -4.13 -14.36 -13.25
CA VAL A 226 -2.82 -15.01 -13.02
C VAL A 226 -2.55 -15.31 -11.54
N LEU A 227 -3.32 -14.72 -10.63
CA LEU A 227 -3.14 -14.90 -9.19
C LEU A 227 -3.45 -16.34 -8.76
N ASN A 228 -2.84 -16.73 -7.65
CA ASN A 228 -3.21 -17.98 -6.99
C ASN A 228 -4.66 -17.90 -6.50
N HIS A 229 -5.56 -18.68 -7.07
CA HIS A 229 -6.99 -18.63 -6.75
C HIS A 229 -7.31 -19.14 -5.34
N ALA A 230 -6.39 -19.86 -4.70
CA ALA A 230 -6.53 -20.27 -3.30
C ALA A 230 -6.11 -19.20 -2.30
N MET A 231 -5.33 -18.17 -2.74
CA MET A 231 -4.86 -17.09 -1.89
C MET A 231 -6.05 -16.27 -1.37
N PRO A 232 -6.27 -16.19 -0.05
CA PRO A 232 -7.30 -15.33 0.51
C PRO A 232 -6.94 -13.86 0.38
N ILE A 233 -7.94 -13.04 0.08
CA ILE A 233 -7.81 -11.58 -0.06
C ILE A 233 -8.75 -10.90 0.92
N LEU A 234 -8.22 -9.95 1.70
CA LEU A 234 -8.98 -9.04 2.54
C LEU A 234 -8.84 -7.62 1.98
N LEU A 235 -9.97 -6.97 1.68
CA LEU A 235 -10.01 -5.55 1.38
C LEU A 235 -10.51 -4.79 2.60
N VAL A 236 -9.72 -3.84 3.07
CA VAL A 236 -10.01 -3.00 4.25
C VAL A 236 -10.03 -1.55 3.80
N SER A 237 -11.14 -0.84 4.00
CA SER A 237 -11.26 0.54 3.54
C SER A 237 -12.24 1.34 4.39
N GLY A 238 -12.03 2.64 4.47
CA GLY A 238 -13.05 3.56 4.95
C GLY A 238 -14.17 3.68 3.93
N TYR A 239 -15.41 3.77 4.43
CA TYR A 239 -16.56 4.02 3.55
C TYR A 239 -16.50 5.40 2.90
N ASP A 240 -15.87 6.37 3.59
CA ASP A 240 -15.73 7.76 3.12
C ASP A 240 -14.39 8.00 2.39
N ASP A 241 -13.65 6.93 2.03
CA ASP A 241 -12.43 7.02 1.23
C ASP A 241 -12.74 7.41 -0.23
N PRO A 242 -12.30 8.60 -0.69
CA PRO A 242 -12.51 9.03 -2.07
C PRO A 242 -11.74 8.20 -3.09
N LEU A 243 -10.56 7.63 -2.73
CA LEU A 243 -9.79 6.74 -3.61
C LEU A 243 -10.53 5.42 -3.83
N GLY A 244 -11.21 4.92 -2.80
CA GLY A 244 -12.08 3.76 -2.85
C GLY A 244 -13.44 4.02 -3.51
N ASP A 245 -13.65 5.20 -4.13
CA ASP A 245 -14.94 5.65 -4.69
C ASP A 245 -16.07 5.51 -3.65
N TYR A 246 -15.78 5.92 -2.41
CA TYR A 246 -16.75 5.85 -1.30
C TYR A 246 -17.29 4.43 -1.11
N GLY A 247 -16.40 3.45 -1.03
CA GLY A 247 -16.70 2.02 -0.88
C GLY A 247 -17.13 1.32 -2.17
N LYS A 248 -17.68 2.04 -3.14
CA LYS A 248 -18.16 1.44 -4.41
C LYS A 248 -17.03 0.83 -5.24
N GLY A 249 -15.88 1.49 -5.30
CA GLY A 249 -14.68 1.01 -6.00
C GLY A 249 -14.14 -0.28 -5.36
N ILE A 250 -14.17 -0.34 -4.03
CA ILE A 250 -13.73 -1.52 -3.27
C ILE A 250 -14.63 -2.73 -3.55
N LEU A 251 -15.95 -2.54 -3.51
CA LEU A 251 -16.91 -3.61 -3.82
C LEU A 251 -16.79 -4.11 -5.27
N LYS A 252 -16.54 -3.19 -6.22
CA LYS A 252 -16.29 -3.55 -7.63
C LYS A 252 -14.99 -4.35 -7.76
N LEU A 253 -13.91 -3.91 -7.11
CA LEU A 253 -12.63 -4.61 -7.12
C LEU A 253 -12.76 -6.03 -6.53
N ALA A 254 -13.43 -6.17 -5.38
CA ALA A 254 -13.72 -7.48 -4.79
C ALA A 254 -14.51 -8.39 -5.73
N ASN A 255 -15.51 -7.83 -6.45
CA ASN A 255 -16.26 -8.59 -7.43
C ASN A 255 -15.39 -9.05 -8.62
N ILE A 256 -14.42 -8.24 -9.05
CA ILE A 256 -13.48 -8.65 -10.11
C ILE A 256 -12.57 -9.78 -9.62
N TYR A 257 -12.07 -9.72 -8.38
CA TYR A 257 -11.32 -10.83 -7.79
C TYR A 257 -12.13 -12.14 -7.78
N ARG A 258 -13.40 -12.09 -7.35
CA ARG A 258 -14.30 -13.25 -7.37
C ARG A 258 -14.55 -13.77 -8.81
N LYS A 259 -14.75 -12.86 -9.77
CA LYS A 259 -14.91 -13.22 -11.20
C LYS A 259 -13.63 -13.82 -11.80
N ALA A 260 -12.47 -13.47 -11.27
CA ALA A 260 -11.19 -14.07 -11.67
C ALA A 260 -10.99 -15.49 -11.12
N GLY A 261 -11.84 -15.92 -10.18
CA GLY A 261 -11.77 -17.26 -9.58
C GLY A 261 -11.19 -17.30 -8.17
N ILE A 262 -10.86 -16.15 -7.57
CA ILE A 262 -10.38 -16.10 -6.18
C ILE A 262 -11.52 -16.52 -5.24
N LYS A 263 -11.30 -17.60 -4.49
CA LYS A 263 -12.35 -18.26 -3.70
C LYS A 263 -12.69 -17.51 -2.40
N ASN A 264 -11.69 -16.93 -1.75
CA ASN A 264 -11.84 -16.27 -0.46
C ASN A 264 -11.53 -14.77 -0.58
N VAL A 265 -12.56 -13.97 -0.85
CA VAL A 265 -12.47 -12.50 -0.92
C VAL A 265 -13.40 -11.88 0.11
N LYS A 266 -12.81 -11.32 1.17
CA LYS A 266 -13.52 -10.61 2.23
C LYS A 266 -13.37 -9.10 2.05
N VAL A 267 -14.42 -8.35 2.39
CA VAL A 267 -14.44 -6.88 2.37
C VAL A 267 -14.89 -6.38 3.73
N ASN A 268 -14.09 -5.53 4.34
CA ASN A 268 -14.43 -4.79 5.54
C ASN A 268 -14.46 -3.29 5.18
N LEU A 269 -15.65 -2.69 5.23
CA LEU A 269 -15.87 -1.25 5.04
C LEU A 269 -16.27 -0.62 6.37
N TYR A 270 -15.55 0.41 6.78
CA TYR A 270 -15.77 1.10 8.05
C TYR A 270 -16.42 2.47 7.81
N HIS A 271 -17.60 2.67 8.37
CA HIS A 271 -18.34 3.94 8.27
C HIS A 271 -17.58 5.07 8.95
N HIS A 272 -17.68 6.25 8.38
CA HIS A 272 -17.02 7.48 8.87
C HIS A 272 -15.50 7.39 8.93
N LYS A 273 -14.89 6.46 8.17
CA LYS A 273 -13.44 6.33 8.01
C LYS A 273 -13.05 6.64 6.58
N ARG A 274 -11.83 7.19 6.43
CA ARG A 274 -11.28 7.60 5.13
C ARG A 274 -10.19 6.65 4.64
N HIS A 275 -9.20 7.18 3.92
CA HIS A 275 -8.21 6.41 3.17
C HIS A 275 -7.29 5.55 4.05
N GLU A 276 -6.68 6.16 5.04
CA GLU A 276 -5.73 5.48 5.94
C GLU A 276 -6.45 4.80 7.10
N VAL A 277 -7.33 3.87 6.76
CA VAL A 277 -8.21 3.21 7.74
C VAL A 277 -7.47 2.53 8.89
N LEU A 278 -6.24 2.07 8.67
CA LEU A 278 -5.40 1.41 9.68
C LEU A 278 -4.85 2.38 10.75
N PHE A 279 -4.94 3.70 10.52
CA PHE A 279 -4.48 4.75 11.43
C PHE A 279 -5.61 5.63 11.98
N GLU A 280 -6.86 5.23 11.75
CA GLU A 280 -8.01 5.97 12.27
C GLU A 280 -8.08 5.91 13.80
N LYS A 281 -8.82 6.84 14.44
CA LYS A 281 -8.90 6.95 15.92
C LYS A 281 -9.29 5.63 16.59
N ASP A 282 -10.22 4.87 15.99
CA ASP A 282 -10.71 3.60 16.51
C ASP A 282 -10.03 2.41 15.81
N HIS A 283 -8.75 2.53 15.50
CA HIS A 283 -7.99 1.50 14.78
C HIS A 283 -7.93 0.16 15.53
N ASP A 284 -8.09 0.12 16.84
CA ASP A 284 -8.09 -1.12 17.63
C ASP A 284 -9.12 -2.12 17.11
N LYS A 285 -10.36 -1.66 16.85
CA LYS A 285 -11.42 -2.52 16.28
C LYS A 285 -11.07 -2.99 14.87
N ILE A 286 -10.45 -2.13 14.08
CA ILE A 286 -10.02 -2.45 12.71
C ILE A 286 -8.91 -3.51 12.76
N TRP A 287 -7.96 -3.36 13.70
CA TRP A 287 -6.88 -4.32 13.92
C TRP A 287 -7.39 -5.65 14.47
N GLU A 288 -8.38 -5.63 15.37
CA GLU A 288 -9.04 -6.87 15.82
C GLU A 288 -9.64 -7.66 14.65
N ASP A 289 -10.33 -7.00 13.73
CA ASP A 289 -10.90 -7.65 12.55
C ASP A 289 -9.81 -8.16 11.60
N LEU A 290 -8.68 -7.45 11.51
CA LEU A 290 -7.48 -7.87 10.80
C LEU A 290 -6.90 -9.14 11.44
N PHE A 291 -6.72 -9.15 12.77
CA PHE A 291 -6.19 -10.29 13.51
C PHE A 291 -7.10 -11.51 13.40
N LYS A 292 -8.43 -11.33 13.48
CA LYS A 292 -9.40 -12.42 13.24
C LYS A 292 -9.24 -13.03 11.84
N TRP A 293 -9.00 -12.19 10.84
CA TRP A 293 -8.76 -12.69 9.49
C TRP A 293 -7.41 -13.41 9.36
N LEU A 294 -6.36 -12.91 10.01
CA LEU A 294 -5.03 -13.52 10.02
C LEU A 294 -4.99 -14.88 10.73
N ASN A 295 -5.91 -15.16 11.66
CA ASN A 295 -5.97 -16.44 12.36
C ASN A 295 -6.20 -17.65 11.44
N GLN A 296 -6.70 -17.46 10.21
CA GLN A 296 -6.86 -18.55 9.24
C GLN A 296 -5.52 -19.16 8.78
N PHE A 297 -4.40 -18.42 8.91
CA PHE A 297 -3.06 -18.91 8.56
C PHE A 297 -2.41 -19.72 9.68
N TYR A 298 -3.01 -19.71 10.88
CA TYR A 298 -2.54 -20.49 12.01
C TYR A 298 -3.24 -21.85 12.02
N LYS A 299 -2.57 -22.88 11.52
CA LYS A 299 -2.96 -24.27 11.77
C LYS A 299 -2.33 -24.69 13.08
N LYS A 300 -3.18 -25.02 14.09
CA LYS A 300 -2.74 -25.69 15.32
C LYS A 300 -2.17 -27.07 15.00
#